data_e66a4412b18fac5e82faa8efcae71c22
#
_entry.id   e66a4412b18fac5e82faa8efcae71c22
#
_cell.length_a   1.000
_cell.length_b   1.000
_cell.length_c   1.000
_cell.angle_alpha   90.00
_cell.angle_beta   90.00
_cell.angle_gamma   90.00
#
_symmetry.space_group_name_H-M   'P 1'
#
loop_
_entity.id
_entity.type
_entity.pdbx_description
1 polymer ?
#
loop_
_entity_poly.entity_id
_entity_poly.type
_entity_poly.pdbx_seq_one_letter_code
_entity_poly.pdbx_strand_id
1 'polypeptide(L)'
;MYIYCRFLTNEDLDEFNKLNAVRGIYIHSDMTTYNLDTGSYTCKRLFSSSTSSTLSDTRDEFWLDMPRFHNESYEYFACVKFTTNVLSIDDLGEIFSQKISPKTKSVRFPKREPKNRYLRVIGGDNPQYPIYVVSRGRYDEKCAKTVKELNMMNVPHFVVVEPDEYDLYKNSFDSLGYTYSEVLKLDMSYKDNYDTLDDRGDTVGKGPGGARNFCWDDSIRRGFSHHWVLDDNIEWFRYFTDNFQRKMRTAVCFKASEDFFTRFKNVAMGSLCYTMFLDSKDKAYPFVMNTRMYSIIFIRNDTPYRWRGRYNEDTILSLDCLSNGLCTIQMCAFSADKITTQRVKGGNTDMFYSVEGTDNKSQMLVDVYPQFAQKVFKFNRIHHYVDYSVFNMQLEYRDDFTTDNLDKINDYGMRLVNIPKEWDRTYKDSREYIESHLDECEEVDMFNIPL
;
A
#
# COMPACT_ATOMS: atom_id res chain seq x y z
N MET A 1 -13.30 -29.10 -5.27
CA MET A 1 -13.06 -27.63 -5.22
C MET A 1 -13.51 -27.12 -3.89
N TYR A 2 -12.87 -26.05 -3.37
CA TYR A 2 -13.29 -25.40 -2.14
C TYR A 2 -13.63 -23.94 -2.47
N ILE A 3 -14.80 -23.50 -2.03
CA ILE A 3 -15.21 -22.10 -2.13
C ILE A 3 -15.50 -21.60 -0.73
N TYR A 4 -14.90 -20.48 -0.39
CA TYR A 4 -15.21 -19.78 0.86
C TYR A 4 -16.41 -18.87 0.63
N CYS A 5 -17.50 -19.11 1.36
CA CYS A 5 -18.68 -18.27 1.33
C CYS A 5 -18.68 -17.33 2.55
N ARG A 6 -18.94 -16.04 2.32
CA ARG A 6 -18.94 -15.00 3.33
C ARG A 6 -20.32 -14.37 3.42
N PHE A 7 -20.81 -14.24 4.62
CA PHE A 7 -22.05 -13.56 4.96
C PHE A 7 -21.72 -12.40 5.89
N LEU A 8 -22.28 -11.23 5.61
CA LEU A 8 -22.00 -10.05 6.42
C LEU A 8 -22.84 -10.05 7.70
N THR A 9 -24.12 -10.47 7.58
CA THR A 9 -25.08 -10.49 8.67
C THR A 9 -25.74 -11.86 8.82
N ASN A 10 -26.46 -12.07 9.92
CA ASN A 10 -27.35 -13.21 10.11
C ASN A 10 -28.45 -13.25 9.05
N GLU A 11 -29.00 -12.10 8.74
CA GLU A 11 -30.06 -11.96 7.74
C GLU A 11 -29.59 -12.41 6.36
N ASP A 12 -28.36 -12.10 5.97
CA ASP A 12 -27.75 -12.58 4.71
C ASP A 12 -27.64 -14.11 4.70
N LEU A 13 -27.26 -14.71 5.82
CA LEU A 13 -27.19 -16.17 5.96
C LEU A 13 -28.58 -16.81 5.89
N ASP A 14 -29.55 -16.24 6.55
CA ASP A 14 -30.92 -16.73 6.56
C ASP A 14 -31.56 -16.60 5.16
N GLU A 15 -31.32 -15.50 4.47
CA GLU A 15 -31.76 -15.31 3.09
C GLU A 15 -31.12 -16.36 2.15
N PHE A 16 -29.82 -16.59 2.26
CA PHE A 16 -29.13 -17.63 1.50
C PHE A 16 -29.77 -19.02 1.73
N ASN A 17 -29.99 -19.38 3.01
CA ASN A 17 -30.60 -20.63 3.39
C ASN A 17 -32.02 -20.77 2.83
N LYS A 18 -32.82 -19.71 2.90
CA LYS A 18 -34.17 -19.66 2.36
C LYS A 18 -34.19 -19.88 0.84
N LEU A 19 -33.32 -19.20 0.11
CA LEU A 19 -33.20 -19.32 -1.34
C LEU A 19 -32.76 -20.71 -1.79
N ASN A 20 -31.96 -21.40 -1.00
CA ASN A 20 -31.39 -22.70 -1.34
C ASN A 20 -32.06 -23.89 -0.62
N ALA A 21 -33.12 -23.64 0.16
CA ALA A 21 -33.87 -24.69 0.87
C ALA A 21 -34.42 -25.77 -0.07
N VAL A 22 -34.91 -25.40 -1.25
CA VAL A 22 -35.41 -26.31 -2.28
C VAL A 22 -34.35 -27.26 -2.83
N ARG A 23 -33.07 -26.88 -2.68
CA ARG A 23 -31.91 -27.70 -3.05
C ARG A 23 -31.38 -28.53 -1.88
N GLY A 24 -32.01 -28.44 -0.71
CA GLY A 24 -31.56 -29.09 0.52
C GLY A 24 -30.23 -28.53 1.08
N ILE A 25 -29.86 -27.31 0.69
CA ILE A 25 -28.63 -26.65 1.15
C ILE A 25 -28.99 -25.76 2.33
N TYR A 26 -28.32 -26.01 3.45
CA TYR A 26 -28.48 -25.23 4.67
C TYR A 26 -27.12 -25.04 5.36
N ILE A 27 -26.74 -23.79 5.59
CA ILE A 27 -25.50 -23.39 6.27
C ILE A 27 -25.85 -22.78 7.64
N HIS A 28 -25.28 -23.36 8.69
CA HIS A 28 -25.37 -22.79 10.05
C HIS A 28 -24.25 -21.78 10.31
N SER A 29 -24.50 -20.84 11.18
CA SER A 29 -23.54 -19.81 11.57
C SER A 29 -22.23 -20.36 12.18
N ASP A 30 -22.27 -21.55 12.72
CA ASP A 30 -21.14 -22.24 13.34
C ASP A 30 -20.44 -23.25 12.41
N MET A 31 -20.96 -23.45 11.18
CA MET A 31 -20.32 -24.32 10.21
C MET A 31 -19.02 -23.73 9.69
N THR A 32 -17.99 -24.57 9.65
CA THR A 32 -16.71 -24.23 9.02
C THR A 32 -16.53 -24.90 7.67
N THR A 33 -17.13 -26.07 7.51
CA THR A 33 -17.05 -26.83 6.26
C THR A 33 -18.43 -27.45 5.98
N TYR A 34 -18.93 -27.21 4.78
CA TYR A 34 -20.14 -27.84 4.29
C TYR A 34 -19.83 -28.59 2.99
N ASN A 35 -20.17 -29.86 2.96
CA ASN A 35 -20.02 -30.71 1.77
C ASN A 35 -21.35 -30.77 1.03
N LEU A 36 -21.44 -30.12 -0.11
CA LEU A 36 -22.65 -30.06 -0.94
C LEU A 36 -23.10 -31.44 -1.50
N ASP A 37 -22.14 -32.37 -1.67
CA ASP A 37 -22.48 -33.70 -2.22
C ASP A 37 -23.17 -34.60 -1.20
N THR A 38 -22.79 -34.45 0.06
CA THR A 38 -23.24 -35.36 1.13
C THR A 38 -24.13 -34.70 2.17
N GLY A 39 -24.25 -33.35 2.14
CA GLY A 39 -24.91 -32.57 3.17
C GLY A 39 -24.18 -32.62 4.52
N SER A 40 -23.01 -33.26 4.60
CA SER A 40 -22.22 -33.32 5.85
C SER A 40 -21.48 -32.01 6.12
N TYR A 41 -21.32 -31.68 7.40
CA TYR A 41 -20.64 -30.45 7.82
C TYR A 41 -19.81 -30.62 9.08
N THR A 42 -18.93 -29.67 9.33
CA THR A 42 -18.18 -29.55 10.59
C THR A 42 -18.52 -28.22 11.26
N CYS A 43 -18.71 -28.25 12.59
CA CYS A 43 -19.09 -27.09 13.39
C CYS A 43 -17.91 -26.41 14.09
N LYS A 44 -16.77 -26.31 13.43
CA LYS A 44 -15.61 -25.60 13.99
C LYS A 44 -15.45 -24.27 13.28
N ARG A 45 -15.61 -23.15 13.94
CA ARG A 45 -15.34 -21.83 13.35
C ARG A 45 -13.89 -21.77 12.91
N LEU A 46 -13.61 -21.57 11.64
CA LEU A 46 -12.26 -21.36 11.11
C LEU A 46 -11.65 -20.03 11.60
N PHE A 47 -12.51 -19.09 11.96
CA PHE A 47 -12.11 -17.81 12.54
C PHE A 47 -13.08 -17.50 13.68
N SER A 48 -12.66 -17.79 14.91
CA SER A 48 -13.33 -17.17 16.05
C SER A 48 -12.92 -15.69 16.05
N SER A 49 -13.88 -14.82 16.17
CA SER A 49 -13.65 -13.41 16.48
C SER A 49 -12.91 -13.22 17.84
N SER A 50 -12.65 -14.30 18.55
CA SER A 50 -12.02 -14.33 19.87
C SER A 50 -10.50 -14.51 19.85
N THR A 51 -9.87 -14.62 18.70
CA THR A 51 -8.42 -14.47 18.60
C THR A 51 -8.05 -13.08 18.08
N SER A 52 -8.79 -12.06 18.47
CA SER A 52 -8.19 -10.77 18.58
C SER A 52 -7.13 -10.90 19.66
N SER A 53 -5.91 -11.18 19.25
CA SER A 53 -4.79 -10.84 20.08
C SER A 53 -5.03 -9.43 20.61
N THR A 54 -4.68 -9.20 21.85
CA THR A 54 -4.61 -7.91 22.54
C THR A 54 -3.96 -6.75 21.73
N LEU A 55 -3.40 -7.01 20.56
CA LEU A 55 -2.86 -6.04 19.61
C LEU A 55 -3.91 -5.33 18.74
N SER A 56 -5.17 -5.80 18.66
CA SER A 56 -6.18 -5.12 17.85
C SER A 56 -6.78 -3.90 18.58
N ASP A 57 -6.89 -3.96 19.87
CA ASP A 57 -7.55 -2.92 20.67
C ASP A 57 -6.67 -1.67 20.80
N THR A 58 -5.33 -1.85 20.85
CA THR A 58 -4.39 -0.72 20.96
C THR A 58 -4.25 0.10 19.67
N ARG A 59 -4.55 -0.46 18.50
CA ARG A 59 -4.40 0.28 17.22
C ARG A 59 -5.50 1.29 17.00
N ASP A 60 -6.72 0.99 17.40
CA ASP A 60 -7.84 1.93 17.31
C ASP A 60 -7.62 3.13 18.23
N GLU A 61 -6.99 2.92 19.38
CA GLU A 61 -6.62 4.00 20.31
C GLU A 61 -5.65 5.02 19.70
N PHE A 62 -4.75 4.60 18.79
CA PHE A 62 -3.83 5.50 18.11
C PHE A 62 -4.44 6.17 16.87
N TRP A 63 -5.52 5.62 16.29
CA TRP A 63 -6.12 6.10 15.04
C TRP A 63 -7.08 7.27 15.22
N LEU A 64 -7.07 7.90 16.38
CA LEU A 64 -7.92 9.03 16.72
C LEU A 64 -7.72 10.20 15.75
N ASP A 65 -8.80 10.88 15.37
CA ASP A 65 -8.80 12.03 14.44
C ASP A 65 -8.10 11.75 13.09
N MET A 66 -8.11 10.50 12.67
CA MET A 66 -7.62 10.08 11.36
C MET A 66 -8.79 9.75 10.43
N PRO A 67 -8.57 9.71 9.11
CA PRO A 67 -9.62 9.38 8.16
C PRO A 67 -10.29 8.05 8.49
N ARG A 68 -11.59 7.98 8.26
CA ARG A 68 -12.37 6.78 8.52
C ARG A 68 -11.71 5.58 7.86
N PHE A 69 -11.44 4.59 8.69
CA PHE A 69 -11.02 3.28 8.26
C PHE A 69 -12.05 2.28 8.74
N HIS A 70 -12.80 1.72 7.80
CA HIS A 70 -13.82 0.75 8.13
C HIS A 70 -13.44 -0.61 7.59
N ASN A 71 -13.38 -1.57 8.49
CA ASN A 71 -13.19 -2.96 8.14
C ASN A 71 -14.49 -3.71 8.41
N GLU A 72 -15.18 -4.16 7.37
CA GLU A 72 -16.32 -5.05 7.52
C GLU A 72 -15.83 -6.36 8.13
N SER A 73 -16.22 -6.65 9.35
CA SER A 73 -16.11 -8.01 9.89
C SER A 73 -17.26 -8.83 9.34
N TYR A 74 -16.95 -9.89 8.60
CA TYR A 74 -17.98 -10.87 8.27
C TYR A 74 -18.39 -11.58 9.55
N GLU A 75 -19.66 -11.57 9.86
CA GLU A 75 -20.18 -12.21 11.06
C GLU A 75 -20.12 -13.73 10.93
N TYR A 76 -20.30 -14.22 9.71
CA TYR A 76 -20.32 -15.63 9.40
C TYR A 76 -19.42 -15.96 8.21
N PHE A 77 -18.77 -17.10 8.34
CA PHE A 77 -17.88 -17.61 7.31
C PHE A 77 -18.01 -19.13 7.25
N ALA A 78 -18.26 -19.66 6.06
CA ALA A 78 -18.30 -21.09 5.83
C ALA A 78 -17.38 -21.48 4.66
N CYS A 79 -16.67 -22.58 4.81
CA CYS A 79 -15.97 -23.24 3.72
C CYS A 79 -16.86 -24.28 3.10
N VAL A 80 -17.26 -24.06 1.85
CA VAL A 80 -18.11 -24.99 1.11
C VAL A 80 -17.23 -25.87 0.23
N LYS A 81 -17.25 -27.17 0.49
CA LYS A 81 -16.59 -28.17 -0.33
C LYS A 81 -17.61 -28.85 -1.22
N PHE A 82 -17.27 -29.02 -2.48
CA PHE A 82 -18.08 -29.81 -3.40
C PHE A 82 -17.19 -30.62 -4.36
N THR A 83 -17.74 -31.68 -4.93
CA THR A 83 -17.09 -32.44 -5.99
C THR A 83 -17.83 -32.19 -7.31
N THR A 84 -17.09 -32.20 -8.41
CA THR A 84 -17.62 -31.88 -9.74
C THR A 84 -18.49 -33.01 -10.32
N ASN A 85 -18.70 -34.10 -9.59
CA ASN A 85 -19.48 -35.24 -10.08
C ASN A 85 -20.99 -35.08 -9.86
N VAL A 86 -21.40 -34.14 -8.96
CA VAL A 86 -22.82 -33.98 -8.59
C VAL A 86 -23.34 -32.60 -9.01
N LEU A 87 -22.51 -31.56 -8.90
CA LEU A 87 -22.87 -30.20 -9.26
C LEU A 87 -21.93 -29.63 -10.31
N SER A 88 -22.50 -29.04 -11.34
CA SER A 88 -21.73 -28.29 -12.34
C SER A 88 -21.30 -26.94 -11.80
N ILE A 89 -20.36 -26.28 -12.48
CA ILE A 89 -19.94 -24.90 -12.15
C ILE A 89 -21.11 -23.93 -12.31
N ASP A 90 -22.02 -24.22 -13.25
CA ASP A 90 -23.19 -23.37 -13.48
C ASP A 90 -24.20 -23.52 -12.32
N ASP A 91 -24.43 -24.76 -11.83
CA ASP A 91 -25.26 -24.98 -10.63
C ASP A 91 -24.73 -24.20 -9.42
N LEU A 92 -23.41 -24.13 -9.25
CA LEU A 92 -22.81 -23.33 -8.20
C LEU A 92 -23.02 -21.83 -8.43
N GLY A 93 -22.97 -21.40 -9.70
CA GLY A 93 -23.30 -20.03 -10.08
C GLY A 93 -24.72 -19.63 -9.65
N GLU A 94 -25.69 -20.55 -9.81
CA GLU A 94 -27.07 -20.35 -9.36
C GLU A 94 -27.19 -20.35 -7.85
N ILE A 95 -26.56 -21.31 -7.15
CA ILE A 95 -26.59 -21.41 -5.68
C ILE A 95 -26.09 -20.12 -5.02
N PHE A 96 -25.02 -19.56 -5.54
CA PHE A 96 -24.41 -18.34 -4.98
C PHE A 96 -24.88 -17.05 -5.68
N SER A 97 -25.77 -17.16 -6.64
CA SER A 97 -26.25 -16.03 -7.48
C SER A 97 -25.09 -15.22 -8.09
N GLN A 98 -24.01 -15.91 -8.48
CA GLN A 98 -22.78 -15.29 -8.98
C GLN A 98 -22.11 -16.15 -10.04
N LYS A 99 -21.36 -15.52 -10.95
CA LYS A 99 -20.53 -16.23 -11.90
C LYS A 99 -19.38 -16.94 -11.18
N ILE A 100 -19.39 -18.25 -11.17
CA ILE A 100 -18.34 -19.11 -10.62
C ILE A 100 -17.43 -19.62 -11.75
N SER A 101 -16.18 -19.84 -11.44
CA SER A 101 -15.19 -20.45 -12.35
C SER A 101 -14.31 -21.43 -11.56
N PRO A 102 -13.56 -22.31 -12.24
CA PRO A 102 -12.62 -23.20 -11.55
C PRO A 102 -11.55 -22.50 -10.72
N LYS A 103 -11.34 -21.20 -10.97
CA LYS A 103 -10.39 -20.34 -10.23
C LYS A 103 -11.03 -19.59 -9.06
N THR A 104 -12.34 -19.64 -8.90
CA THR A 104 -13.05 -18.94 -7.84
C THR A 104 -12.72 -19.59 -6.49
N LYS A 105 -12.13 -18.84 -5.60
CA LYS A 105 -11.74 -19.28 -4.25
C LYS A 105 -12.70 -18.83 -3.16
N SER A 106 -13.42 -17.73 -3.41
CA SER A 106 -14.38 -17.19 -2.43
C SER A 106 -15.51 -16.48 -3.12
N VAL A 107 -16.67 -16.51 -2.49
CA VAL A 107 -17.88 -15.78 -2.87
C VAL A 107 -18.40 -15.04 -1.65
N ARG A 108 -19.16 -14.00 -1.88
CA ARG A 108 -19.88 -13.25 -0.86
C ARG A 108 -21.37 -13.33 -1.19
N PHE A 109 -22.20 -13.53 -0.17
CA PHE A 109 -23.64 -13.48 -0.32
C PHE A 109 -24.21 -12.43 0.66
N PRO A 110 -25.10 -11.55 0.20
CA PRO A 110 -25.50 -11.38 -1.20
C PRO A 110 -24.33 -10.94 -2.08
N LYS A 111 -24.43 -11.22 -3.38
CA LYS A 111 -23.43 -10.76 -4.34
C LYS A 111 -23.33 -9.24 -4.24
N ARG A 112 -22.15 -8.75 -3.87
CA ARG A 112 -21.90 -7.33 -3.91
C ARG A 112 -21.93 -6.85 -5.36
N GLU A 113 -22.91 -6.06 -5.70
CA GLU A 113 -22.86 -5.30 -6.94
C GLU A 113 -21.59 -4.46 -6.90
N PRO A 114 -20.74 -4.50 -7.95
CA PRO A 114 -19.63 -3.57 -8.05
C PRO A 114 -20.19 -2.17 -8.40
N LYS A 115 -21.06 -1.66 -7.50
CA LYS A 115 -21.49 -0.28 -7.56
C LYS A 115 -20.22 0.57 -7.46
N ASN A 116 -20.05 1.44 -8.40
CA ASN A 116 -18.99 2.46 -8.39
C ASN A 116 -17.56 1.96 -8.62
N ARG A 117 -17.35 1.26 -9.71
CA ARG A 117 -16.01 0.87 -10.19
C ARG A 117 -15.06 2.06 -10.41
N TYR A 118 -15.62 3.26 -10.50
CA TYR A 118 -14.93 4.51 -10.82
C TYR A 118 -15.03 5.56 -9.72
N LEU A 119 -15.31 5.15 -8.48
CA LEU A 119 -15.22 6.05 -7.35
C LEU A 119 -13.78 6.51 -7.15
N ARG A 120 -13.63 7.82 -6.93
CA ARG A 120 -12.36 8.45 -6.59
C ARG A 120 -12.53 9.35 -5.38
N VAL A 121 -11.47 9.48 -4.62
CA VAL A 121 -11.35 10.48 -3.57
C VAL A 121 -10.57 11.65 -4.12
N ILE A 122 -11.09 12.86 -3.98
CA ILE A 122 -10.52 14.11 -4.45
C ILE A 122 -10.56 15.18 -3.36
N GLY A 123 -9.80 16.26 -3.55
CA GLY A 123 -9.68 17.34 -2.56
C GLY A 123 -8.65 17.05 -1.47
N GLY A 124 -8.64 17.86 -0.44
CA GLY A 124 -7.80 17.70 0.75
C GLY A 124 -6.52 18.54 0.76
N ASP A 125 -5.83 18.50 1.91
CA ASP A 125 -4.67 19.33 2.21
C ASP A 125 -3.37 18.82 1.60
N ASN A 126 -2.44 19.76 1.34
CA ASN A 126 -1.10 19.45 0.86
C ASN A 126 -0.20 18.92 2.00
N PRO A 127 0.83 18.11 1.67
CA PRO A 127 1.84 17.68 2.62
C PRO A 127 2.62 18.86 3.17
N GLN A 128 3.13 18.72 4.39
CA GLN A 128 3.96 19.73 5.05
C GLN A 128 5.45 19.55 4.75
N TYR A 129 5.86 18.32 4.46
CA TYR A 129 7.26 17.97 4.28
C TYR A 129 7.60 17.74 2.81
N PRO A 130 8.85 18.01 2.39
CA PRO A 130 9.25 17.88 1.01
C PRO A 130 9.16 16.42 0.54
N ILE A 131 8.72 16.26 -0.71
CA ILE A 131 8.67 14.99 -1.39
C ILE A 131 9.75 14.94 -2.45
N TYR A 132 10.59 13.91 -2.40
CA TYR A 132 11.63 13.63 -3.37
C TYR A 132 11.32 12.37 -4.15
N VAL A 133 11.44 12.44 -5.47
CA VAL A 133 11.40 11.29 -6.37
C VAL A 133 12.79 11.07 -6.94
N VAL A 134 13.41 9.95 -6.62
CA VAL A 134 14.71 9.57 -7.19
C VAL A 134 14.45 8.84 -8.50
N SER A 135 15.00 9.35 -9.61
CA SER A 135 14.69 8.82 -10.94
C SER A 135 15.92 8.75 -11.85
N ARG A 136 15.95 7.74 -12.73
CA ARG A 136 16.94 7.58 -13.79
C ARG A 136 16.32 6.92 -15.02
N GLY A 137 16.52 7.53 -16.22
CA GLY A 137 16.05 6.99 -17.50
C GLY A 137 14.53 6.98 -17.67
N ARG A 138 13.80 7.82 -16.93
CA ARG A 138 12.32 7.84 -16.92
C ARG A 138 11.74 9.24 -17.04
N TYR A 139 12.26 10.02 -17.98
CA TYR A 139 11.84 11.40 -18.22
C TYR A 139 10.60 11.53 -19.12
N ASP A 140 10.23 10.49 -19.89
CA ASP A 140 9.09 10.54 -20.79
C ASP A 140 7.76 10.26 -20.06
N GLU A 141 6.65 10.71 -20.65
CA GLU A 141 5.29 10.59 -20.09
C GLU A 141 4.91 9.15 -19.72
N LYS A 142 5.38 8.16 -20.49
CA LYS A 142 5.02 6.75 -20.25
C LYS A 142 5.77 6.17 -19.07
N CYS A 143 6.98 6.66 -18.81
CA CYS A 143 7.87 6.14 -17.79
C CYS A 143 7.84 6.95 -16.47
N ALA A 144 7.58 8.27 -16.53
CA ALA A 144 7.54 9.17 -15.36
C ALA A 144 6.27 9.01 -14.53
N LYS A 145 5.99 7.80 -14.05
CA LYS A 145 4.69 7.45 -13.44
C LYS A 145 4.40 8.22 -12.17
N THR A 146 5.32 8.20 -11.21
CA THR A 146 5.17 8.88 -9.92
C THR A 146 5.05 10.39 -10.10
N VAL A 147 5.92 10.96 -10.94
CA VAL A 147 5.92 12.41 -11.24
C VAL A 147 4.59 12.82 -11.85
N LYS A 148 4.10 12.06 -12.84
CA LYS A 148 2.80 12.29 -13.47
C LYS A 148 1.67 12.28 -12.45
N GLU A 149 1.60 11.26 -11.60
CA GLU A 149 0.52 11.14 -10.62
C GLU A 149 0.58 12.26 -9.57
N LEU A 150 1.78 12.63 -9.08
CA LEU A 150 1.94 13.76 -8.16
C LEU A 150 1.52 15.10 -8.80
N ASN A 151 1.83 15.34 -10.08
CA ASN A 151 1.33 16.50 -10.80
C ASN A 151 -0.21 16.49 -10.93
N MET A 152 -0.80 15.34 -11.23
CA MET A 152 -2.26 15.17 -11.28
C MET A 152 -2.94 15.43 -9.94
N MET A 153 -2.23 15.26 -8.85
CA MET A 153 -2.70 15.53 -7.48
C MET A 153 -2.38 16.94 -6.99
N ASN A 154 -1.70 17.77 -7.78
CA ASN A 154 -1.22 19.09 -7.39
C ASN A 154 -0.20 19.08 -6.23
N VAL A 155 0.57 18.03 -6.11
CA VAL A 155 1.55 17.86 -5.02
C VAL A 155 2.90 18.38 -5.46
N PRO A 156 3.41 19.46 -4.85
CA PRO A 156 4.78 19.94 -5.11
C PRO A 156 5.80 18.88 -4.72
N HIS A 157 6.77 18.63 -5.60
CA HIS A 157 7.81 17.64 -5.36
C HIS A 157 9.10 17.92 -6.13
N PHE A 158 10.18 17.39 -5.60
CA PHE A 158 11.49 17.42 -6.24
C PHE A 158 11.78 16.12 -6.97
N VAL A 159 12.39 16.20 -8.15
CA VAL A 159 12.84 15.03 -8.91
C VAL A 159 14.35 15.06 -8.98
N VAL A 160 15.00 14.13 -8.29
CA VAL A 160 16.46 14.07 -8.19
C VAL A 160 17.00 13.15 -9.27
N VAL A 161 17.84 13.71 -10.15
CA VAL A 161 18.40 13.02 -11.32
C VAL A 161 19.91 13.24 -11.41
N GLU A 162 20.61 12.33 -12.07
CA GLU A 162 22.03 12.49 -12.32
C GLU A 162 22.30 13.65 -13.32
N PRO A 163 23.50 14.27 -13.25
CA PRO A 163 23.80 15.46 -14.05
C PRO A 163 23.64 15.28 -15.55
N ASP A 164 23.92 14.09 -16.07
CA ASP A 164 23.82 13.73 -17.49
C ASP A 164 22.38 13.67 -18.02
N GLU A 165 21.40 13.46 -17.13
CA GLU A 165 19.98 13.41 -17.50
C GLU A 165 19.21 14.70 -17.15
N TYR A 166 19.81 15.65 -16.45
CA TYR A 166 19.12 16.83 -15.92
C TYR A 166 18.33 17.61 -16.98
N ASP A 167 18.99 17.94 -18.09
CA ASP A 167 18.35 18.71 -19.16
C ASP A 167 17.25 17.92 -19.88
N LEU A 168 17.40 16.58 -19.98
CA LEU A 168 16.38 15.71 -20.56
C LEU A 168 15.09 15.74 -19.70
N TYR A 169 15.23 15.58 -18.37
CA TYR A 169 14.08 15.65 -17.47
C TYR A 169 13.42 17.04 -17.48
N LYS A 170 14.21 18.10 -17.35
CA LYS A 170 13.70 19.46 -17.34
C LYS A 170 12.91 19.78 -18.60
N ASN A 171 13.50 19.55 -19.79
CA ASN A 171 12.85 19.84 -21.07
C ASN A 171 11.58 18.98 -21.27
N SER A 172 11.61 17.72 -20.86
CA SER A 172 10.45 16.85 -20.96
C SER A 172 9.31 17.31 -20.05
N PHE A 173 9.60 17.63 -18.78
CA PHE A 173 8.58 18.05 -17.83
C PHE A 173 7.99 19.41 -18.16
N ASP A 174 8.80 20.35 -18.65
CA ASP A 174 8.32 21.62 -19.18
C ASP A 174 7.34 21.39 -20.36
N SER A 175 7.69 20.50 -21.29
CA SER A 175 6.83 20.18 -22.44
C SER A 175 5.52 19.44 -22.04
N LEU A 176 5.54 18.65 -20.96
CA LEU A 176 4.39 17.94 -20.42
C LEU A 176 3.52 18.80 -19.49
N GLY A 177 3.95 20.03 -19.20
CA GLY A 177 3.24 20.92 -18.27
C GLY A 177 3.27 20.45 -16.80
N TYR A 178 4.33 19.76 -16.38
CA TYR A 178 4.49 19.27 -15.00
C TYR A 178 4.95 20.39 -14.07
N THR A 179 4.04 21.31 -13.76
CA THR A 179 4.31 22.54 -13.00
C THR A 179 4.54 22.34 -11.50
N TYR A 180 4.22 21.18 -10.97
CA TYR A 180 4.45 20.82 -9.55
C TYR A 180 5.76 20.06 -9.34
N SER A 181 6.56 19.88 -10.39
CA SER A 181 7.84 19.18 -10.34
C SER A 181 9.00 20.15 -10.46
N GLU A 182 9.93 20.12 -9.53
CA GLU A 182 11.23 20.79 -9.63
C GLU A 182 12.33 19.74 -9.80
N VAL A 183 13.08 19.83 -10.90
CA VAL A 183 14.18 18.90 -11.16
C VAL A 183 15.43 19.39 -10.43
N LEU A 184 16.01 18.52 -9.60
CA LEU A 184 17.25 18.76 -8.88
C LEU A 184 18.38 17.89 -9.45
N LYS A 185 19.54 18.54 -9.61
CA LYS A 185 20.77 17.86 -10.05
C LYS A 185 21.41 17.16 -8.85
N LEU A 186 21.59 15.84 -8.92
CA LEU A 186 22.30 15.06 -7.91
C LEU A 186 23.75 15.50 -7.84
N ASP A 187 24.26 15.77 -6.64
CA ASP A 187 25.68 15.82 -6.38
C ASP A 187 26.26 14.40 -6.38
N MET A 188 27.10 14.11 -7.37
CA MET A 188 27.66 12.78 -7.58
C MET A 188 28.54 12.30 -6.44
N SER A 189 29.06 13.20 -5.60
CA SER A 189 29.83 12.83 -4.40
C SER A 189 29.05 11.92 -3.46
N TYR A 190 27.72 12.01 -3.43
CA TYR A 190 26.85 11.11 -2.68
C TYR A 190 26.84 9.67 -3.22
N LYS A 191 27.05 9.49 -4.54
CA LYS A 191 27.21 8.16 -5.12
C LYS A 191 28.65 7.66 -4.98
N ASP A 192 29.62 8.54 -5.16
CA ASP A 192 31.04 8.18 -5.06
C ASP A 192 31.39 7.67 -3.67
N ASN A 193 30.87 8.34 -2.62
CA ASN A 193 31.10 8.00 -1.22
C ASN A 193 30.03 7.08 -0.62
N TYR A 194 29.13 6.51 -1.41
CA TYR A 194 28.06 5.66 -0.92
C TYR A 194 28.59 4.32 -0.41
N ASP A 195 28.23 3.97 0.83
CA ASP A 195 28.54 2.68 1.44
C ASP A 195 27.66 1.57 0.85
N THR A 196 28.22 0.78 -0.03
CA THR A 196 27.53 -0.34 -0.68
C THR A 196 27.47 -1.60 0.17
N LEU A 197 28.20 -1.66 1.29
CA LEU A 197 28.35 -2.83 2.15
C LEU A 197 28.92 -4.07 1.43
N ASP A 198 29.64 -3.86 0.33
CA ASP A 198 30.33 -4.90 -0.42
C ASP A 198 31.62 -4.35 -1.05
N ASP A 199 32.51 -5.26 -1.48
CA ASP A 199 33.82 -4.92 -2.06
C ASP A 199 33.82 -4.84 -3.60
N ARG A 200 32.64 -4.77 -4.24
CA ARG A 200 32.53 -4.83 -5.71
C ARG A 200 32.89 -3.51 -6.40
N GLY A 201 33.09 -2.45 -5.65
CA GLY A 201 33.43 -1.13 -6.20
C GLY A 201 32.39 -0.61 -7.20
N ASP A 202 32.87 0.00 -8.31
CA ASP A 202 32.04 0.60 -9.35
C ASP A 202 31.75 -0.32 -10.55
N THR A 203 32.14 -1.59 -10.46
CA THR A 203 31.89 -2.55 -11.54
C THR A 203 30.43 -2.87 -11.78
N VAL A 204 29.59 -2.56 -10.80
CA VAL A 204 28.14 -2.71 -10.82
C VAL A 204 27.52 -1.43 -10.24
N GLY A 205 26.32 -1.07 -10.68
CA GLY A 205 25.63 0.10 -10.15
C GLY A 205 25.49 0.07 -8.61
N LYS A 206 25.56 1.23 -7.96
CA LYS A 206 25.53 1.37 -6.49
C LYS A 206 24.11 1.44 -5.89
N GLY A 207 23.07 1.37 -6.71
CA GLY A 207 21.68 1.53 -6.25
C GLY A 207 21.26 2.98 -6.02
N PRO A 208 20.06 3.21 -5.50
CA PRO A 208 19.50 4.54 -5.31
C PRO A 208 19.91 5.20 -3.98
N GLY A 209 20.57 4.47 -3.07
CA GLY A 209 20.80 4.93 -1.70
C GLY A 209 21.61 6.21 -1.60
N GLY A 210 22.62 6.40 -2.46
CA GLY A 210 23.38 7.67 -2.51
C GLY A 210 22.50 8.85 -2.87
N ALA A 211 21.65 8.72 -3.89
CA ALA A 211 20.69 9.78 -4.24
C ALA A 211 19.65 10.05 -3.13
N ARG A 212 19.25 9.02 -2.39
CA ARG A 212 18.36 9.17 -1.23
C ARG A 212 19.06 9.88 -0.06
N ASN A 213 20.35 9.66 0.15
CA ASN A 213 21.14 10.43 1.11
C ASN A 213 21.25 11.91 0.71
N PHE A 214 21.39 12.21 -0.57
CA PHE A 214 21.31 13.59 -1.07
C PHE A 214 19.95 14.23 -0.75
N CYS A 215 18.82 13.53 -0.98
CA CYS A 215 17.49 14.01 -0.64
C CYS A 215 17.37 14.33 0.86
N TRP A 216 17.92 13.47 1.69
CA TRP A 216 17.93 13.63 3.15
C TRP A 216 18.64 14.91 3.56
N ASP A 217 19.88 15.10 3.09
CA ASP A 217 20.67 16.27 3.45
C ASP A 217 20.12 17.56 2.80
N ASP A 218 19.51 17.47 1.61
CA ASP A 218 18.81 18.62 1.02
C ASP A 218 17.60 19.04 1.87
N SER A 219 16.83 18.07 2.37
CA SER A 219 15.72 18.33 3.29
C SER A 219 16.18 19.04 4.57
N ILE A 220 17.29 18.59 5.16
CA ILE A 220 17.90 19.25 6.33
C ILE A 220 18.34 20.69 6.00
N ARG A 221 19.01 20.89 4.85
CA ARG A 221 19.46 22.23 4.41
C ARG A 221 18.29 23.19 4.19
N ARG A 222 17.13 22.67 3.79
CA ARG A 222 15.88 23.45 3.65
C ARG A 222 15.16 23.68 4.99
N GLY A 223 15.67 23.14 6.09
CA GLY A 223 15.14 23.35 7.44
C GLY A 223 13.99 22.42 7.83
N PHE A 224 13.77 21.32 7.11
CA PHE A 224 12.72 20.38 7.44
C PHE A 224 13.19 19.32 8.45
N SER A 225 12.30 18.93 9.35
CA SER A 225 12.54 17.87 10.32
C SER A 225 12.31 16.45 9.75
N HIS A 226 11.58 16.35 8.64
CA HIS A 226 11.23 15.11 7.96
C HIS A 226 11.23 15.31 6.45
N HIS A 227 11.23 14.21 5.70
CA HIS A 227 11.05 14.22 4.26
C HIS A 227 10.43 12.92 3.76
N TRP A 228 9.88 12.96 2.55
CA TRP A 228 9.47 11.80 1.80
C TRP A 228 10.50 11.46 0.71
N VAL A 229 10.74 10.16 0.53
CA VAL A 229 11.48 9.63 -0.63
C VAL A 229 10.63 8.60 -1.33
N LEU A 230 10.39 8.81 -2.63
CA LEU A 230 9.55 7.96 -3.46
C LEU A 230 10.34 7.34 -4.61
N ASP A 231 9.98 6.11 -4.96
CA ASP A 231 10.39 5.51 -6.23
C ASP A 231 9.61 6.14 -7.41
N ASP A 232 10.16 6.11 -8.60
CA ASP A 232 9.61 6.75 -9.80
C ASP A 232 8.59 5.91 -10.58
N ASN A 233 8.18 4.75 -10.06
CA ASN A 233 7.29 3.79 -10.71
C ASN A 233 5.97 3.55 -9.97
N ILE A 234 5.50 4.54 -9.21
CA ILE A 234 4.17 4.53 -8.58
C ILE A 234 3.14 5.04 -9.59
N GLU A 235 2.09 4.25 -9.83
CA GLU A 235 1.05 4.61 -10.81
C GLU A 235 -0.16 5.29 -10.20
N TRP A 236 -0.56 4.85 -8.97
CA TRP A 236 -1.79 5.31 -8.32
C TRP A 236 -1.63 5.31 -6.82
N PHE A 237 -2.26 6.31 -6.18
CA PHE A 237 -2.53 6.30 -4.75
C PHE A 237 -3.97 5.89 -4.49
N ARG A 238 -4.21 5.23 -3.34
CA ARG A 238 -5.52 4.73 -2.96
C ARG A 238 -5.84 5.01 -1.51
N TYR A 239 -7.12 5.16 -1.24
CA TYR A 239 -7.69 5.21 0.09
C TYR A 239 -8.46 3.91 0.35
N PHE A 240 -8.24 3.31 1.51
CA PHE A 240 -8.93 2.09 1.93
C PHE A 240 -10.08 2.46 2.86
N THR A 241 -11.30 2.19 2.44
CA THR A 241 -12.52 2.37 3.24
C THR A 241 -13.56 1.34 2.81
N ASP A 242 -14.39 0.85 3.74
CA ASP A 242 -15.43 -0.15 3.53
C ASP A 242 -14.92 -1.39 2.76
N ASN A 243 -13.74 -1.88 3.14
CA ASN A 243 -13.03 -3.00 2.49
C ASN A 243 -12.74 -2.78 0.99
N PHE A 244 -12.76 -1.55 0.51
CA PHE A 244 -12.38 -1.19 -0.85
C PHE A 244 -11.22 -0.25 -0.87
N GLN A 245 -10.42 -0.43 -1.91
CA GLN A 245 -9.34 0.47 -2.23
C GLN A 245 -9.79 1.42 -3.35
N ARG A 246 -10.02 2.68 -2.97
CA ARG A 246 -10.52 3.72 -3.86
C ARG A 246 -9.36 4.53 -4.41
N LYS A 247 -9.33 4.76 -5.73
CA LYS A 247 -8.32 5.65 -6.31
C LYS A 247 -8.48 7.06 -5.75
N MET A 248 -7.35 7.69 -5.42
CA MET A 248 -7.29 9.07 -4.91
C MET A 248 -6.73 10.03 -5.95
N ARG A 249 -7.20 11.25 -5.90
CA ARG A 249 -6.64 12.41 -6.59
C ARG A 249 -6.46 13.56 -5.61
N THR A 250 -5.81 13.28 -4.48
CA THR A 250 -5.62 14.23 -3.39
C THR A 250 -4.29 13.99 -2.68
N ALA A 251 -3.70 15.06 -2.14
CA ALA A 251 -2.49 15.03 -1.33
C ALA A 251 -2.69 14.48 0.08
N VAL A 252 -3.93 14.23 0.49
CA VAL A 252 -4.27 13.78 1.85
C VAL A 252 -3.55 12.53 2.28
N CYS A 253 -3.24 11.60 1.36
CA CYS A 253 -2.46 10.40 1.73
C CYS A 253 -1.11 10.76 2.38
N PHE A 254 -0.47 11.84 1.94
CA PHE A 254 0.75 12.34 2.56
C PHE A 254 0.44 13.13 3.83
N LYS A 255 -0.45 14.13 3.75
CA LYS A 255 -0.77 15.01 4.89
C LYS A 255 -1.27 14.23 6.11
N ALA A 256 -2.25 13.34 5.93
CA ALA A 256 -2.79 12.55 7.03
C ALA A 256 -1.75 11.55 7.59
N SER A 257 -0.90 10.98 6.72
CA SER A 257 0.19 10.12 7.19
C SER A 257 1.25 10.90 7.97
N GLU A 258 1.61 12.12 7.53
CA GLU A 258 2.51 13.02 8.25
C GLU A 258 1.96 13.34 9.65
N ASP A 259 0.69 13.74 9.73
CA ASP A 259 0.03 14.06 10.99
C ASP A 259 0.01 12.86 11.94
N PHE A 260 -0.15 11.66 11.39
CA PHE A 260 -0.11 10.44 12.19
C PHE A 260 1.31 10.09 12.65
N PHE A 261 2.29 10.03 11.74
CA PHE A 261 3.66 9.62 12.07
C PHE A 261 4.34 10.59 13.06
N THR A 262 4.08 11.87 12.91
CA THR A 262 4.71 12.90 13.74
C THR A 262 4.12 13.03 15.15
N ARG A 263 3.05 12.29 15.48
CA ARG A 263 2.52 12.19 16.86
C ARG A 263 3.50 11.50 17.80
N PHE A 264 4.39 10.66 17.27
CA PHE A 264 5.19 9.73 18.05
C PHE A 264 6.67 10.11 18.03
N LYS A 265 7.29 10.19 19.21
CA LYS A 265 8.72 10.56 19.37
C LYS A 265 9.68 9.46 18.95
N ASN A 266 9.24 8.19 18.97
CA ASN A 266 10.07 7.04 18.66
C ASN A 266 9.85 6.46 17.25
N VAL A 267 9.04 7.11 16.41
CA VAL A 267 8.87 6.71 15.00
C VAL A 267 9.96 7.36 14.16
N ALA A 268 10.81 6.52 13.56
CA ALA A 268 11.89 6.95 12.66
C ALA A 268 11.47 6.98 11.20
N MET A 269 10.63 6.03 10.80
CA MET A 269 10.20 5.86 9.42
C MET A 269 8.71 5.54 9.34
N GLY A 270 8.06 6.10 8.34
CA GLY A 270 6.70 5.74 7.91
C GLY A 270 6.67 5.36 6.44
N SER A 271 5.66 4.66 5.99
CA SER A 271 5.42 4.42 4.56
C SER A 271 3.95 4.22 4.24
N LEU A 272 3.58 4.34 2.96
CA LEU A 272 2.31 3.83 2.46
C LEU A 272 2.47 2.38 2.03
N CYS A 273 1.46 1.57 2.30
CA CYS A 273 1.46 0.15 1.91
C CYS A 273 1.29 -0.01 0.39
N TYR A 274 1.77 -1.11 -0.16
CA TYR A 274 1.35 -1.48 -1.53
C TYR A 274 -0.06 -2.05 -1.53
N THR A 275 -0.86 -1.60 -2.47
CA THR A 275 -2.23 -2.08 -2.70
C THR A 275 -2.33 -3.60 -2.77
N MET A 276 -1.32 -4.24 -3.39
CA MET A 276 -1.31 -5.70 -3.55
C MET A 276 -1.13 -6.48 -2.24
N PHE A 277 -0.66 -5.85 -1.17
CA PHE A 277 -0.49 -6.48 0.15
C PHE A 277 -1.65 -6.24 1.09
N LEU A 278 -2.56 -5.33 0.73
CA LEU A 278 -3.79 -5.12 1.49
C LEU A 278 -4.80 -6.18 1.08
N ASP A 279 -5.01 -7.16 1.94
CA ASP A 279 -6.04 -8.16 1.70
C ASP A 279 -7.39 -7.60 2.14
N SER A 280 -8.27 -7.38 1.15
CA SER A 280 -9.67 -6.97 1.41
C SER A 280 -10.53 -8.10 1.99
N LYS A 281 -9.96 -9.28 2.22
CA LYS A 281 -10.68 -10.47 2.66
C LYS A 281 -10.64 -10.68 4.16
N ASP A 282 -9.57 -10.23 4.80
CA ASP A 282 -9.32 -10.42 6.21
C ASP A 282 -9.34 -9.08 6.96
N LYS A 283 -9.23 -9.12 8.29
CA LYS A 283 -9.12 -7.91 9.09
C LYS A 283 -7.96 -7.06 8.57
N ALA A 284 -8.29 -5.98 7.88
CA ALA A 284 -7.32 -4.95 7.61
C ALA A 284 -7.23 -4.03 8.83
N TYR A 285 -6.03 -3.52 9.09
CA TYR A 285 -5.79 -2.52 10.11
C TYR A 285 -5.41 -1.21 9.43
N PRO A 286 -5.66 -0.05 10.03
CA PRO A 286 -5.29 1.23 9.43
C PRO A 286 -3.79 1.36 9.24
N PHE A 287 -2.98 0.69 10.05
CA PHE A 287 -1.52 0.66 9.95
C PHE A 287 -0.92 -0.62 10.55
N VAL A 288 0.32 -0.91 10.18
CA VAL A 288 1.14 -1.98 10.75
C VAL A 288 2.41 -1.37 11.31
N MET A 289 2.90 -1.89 12.45
CA MET A 289 4.09 -1.40 13.13
C MET A 289 5.28 -2.33 12.95
N ASN A 290 6.48 -1.78 13.15
CA ASN A 290 7.73 -2.52 13.31
C ASN A 290 7.99 -3.51 12.16
N THR A 291 7.83 -3.03 10.92
CA THR A 291 8.09 -3.78 9.71
C THR A 291 8.92 -2.97 8.73
N ARG A 292 9.30 -3.57 7.61
CA ARG A 292 10.08 -2.88 6.58
C ARG A 292 9.26 -1.78 5.90
N MET A 293 9.94 -0.68 5.56
CA MET A 293 9.42 0.40 4.74
C MET A 293 10.01 0.30 3.33
N TYR A 294 9.25 0.63 2.30
CA TYR A 294 9.76 0.63 0.93
C TYR A 294 8.98 1.54 0.00
N SER A 295 9.67 2.08 -0.99
CA SER A 295 9.19 2.82 -2.17
C SER A 295 8.49 4.14 -1.94
N ILE A 296 7.79 4.35 -0.84
CA ILE A 296 7.10 5.59 -0.48
C ILE A 296 7.36 5.79 1.00
N ILE A 297 8.48 6.39 1.31
CA ILE A 297 9.05 6.35 2.66
C ILE A 297 9.13 7.77 3.22
N PHE A 298 8.55 7.95 4.39
CA PHE A 298 8.66 9.14 5.23
C PHE A 298 9.76 8.91 6.27
N ILE A 299 10.65 9.87 6.44
CA ILE A 299 11.83 9.71 7.30
C ILE A 299 11.98 10.92 8.20
N ARG A 300 12.26 10.66 9.47
CA ARG A 300 12.65 11.68 10.43
C ARG A 300 14.14 12.01 10.26
N ASN A 301 14.44 13.28 10.01
CA ASN A 301 15.77 13.73 9.59
C ASN A 301 16.86 13.61 10.66
N ASP A 302 16.51 13.64 11.94
CA ASP A 302 17.44 13.47 13.05
C ASP A 302 17.74 11.99 13.39
N THR A 303 17.20 11.05 12.63
CA THR A 303 17.52 9.64 12.73
C THR A 303 19.02 9.43 12.48
N PRO A 304 19.76 8.73 13.39
CA PRO A 304 21.23 8.66 13.31
C PRO A 304 21.75 7.73 12.21
N TYR A 305 20.87 7.07 11.50
CA TYR A 305 21.18 6.14 10.42
C TYR A 305 21.07 6.83 9.08
N ARG A 306 21.70 6.24 8.05
CA ARG A 306 21.66 6.72 6.66
C ARG A 306 21.44 5.53 5.72
N TRP A 307 21.01 5.81 4.51
CA TRP A 307 20.94 4.81 3.46
C TRP A 307 22.32 4.20 3.20
N ARG A 308 22.39 2.87 3.18
CA ARG A 308 23.57 2.08 2.88
C ARG A 308 23.17 0.73 2.29
N GLY A 309 24.08 0.05 1.64
CA GLY A 309 23.84 -1.22 0.96
C GLY A 309 23.50 -1.07 -0.52
N ARG A 310 24.15 -1.85 -1.36
CA ARG A 310 23.90 -1.89 -2.80
C ARG A 310 22.49 -2.39 -3.12
N TYR A 311 22.02 -3.34 -2.34
CA TYR A 311 20.69 -3.96 -2.42
C TYR A 311 19.97 -3.85 -1.09
N ASN A 312 18.64 -3.86 -1.13
CA ASN A 312 17.78 -3.86 0.06
C ASN A 312 18.04 -2.68 1.03
N GLU A 313 18.52 -1.56 0.50
CA GLU A 313 18.83 -0.36 1.28
C GLU A 313 17.66 0.11 2.15
N ASP A 314 16.42 -0.09 1.67
CA ASP A 314 15.17 0.17 2.37
C ASP A 314 14.97 -0.78 3.57
N THR A 315 15.21 -2.06 3.36
CA THR A 315 15.13 -3.08 4.42
C THR A 315 16.26 -2.89 5.44
N ILE A 316 17.46 -2.56 4.99
CA ILE A 316 18.63 -2.31 5.86
C ILE A 316 18.35 -1.11 6.77
N LEU A 317 17.90 0.03 6.23
CA LEU A 317 17.59 1.20 7.04
C LEU A 317 16.43 0.92 8.02
N SER A 318 15.42 0.15 7.61
CA SER A 318 14.34 -0.26 8.50
C SER A 318 14.87 -1.09 9.66
N LEU A 319 15.78 -2.03 9.41
CA LEU A 319 16.39 -2.88 10.43
C LEU A 319 17.38 -2.10 11.32
N ASP A 320 18.11 -1.13 10.76
CA ASP A 320 18.95 -0.21 11.56
C ASP A 320 18.10 0.51 12.61
N CYS A 321 16.94 1.03 12.22
CA CYS A 321 16.03 1.70 13.16
C CYS A 321 15.44 0.73 14.18
N LEU A 322 14.88 -0.38 13.72
CA LEU A 322 14.21 -1.36 14.58
C LEU A 322 15.14 -2.02 15.58
N SER A 323 16.36 -2.37 15.17
CA SER A 323 17.37 -2.99 16.05
C SER A 323 17.85 -2.07 17.18
N ASN A 324 17.59 -0.79 17.04
CA ASN A 324 17.99 0.25 18.01
C ASN A 324 16.80 0.88 18.74
N GLY A 325 15.66 0.18 18.79
CA GLY A 325 14.51 0.54 19.61
C GLY A 325 13.61 1.62 19.01
N LEU A 326 13.82 2.01 17.74
CA LEU A 326 12.93 2.93 17.04
C LEU A 326 11.80 2.14 16.34
N CYS A 327 10.64 2.77 16.19
CA CYS A 327 9.50 2.19 15.51
C CYS A 327 9.48 2.57 14.03
N THR A 328 8.86 1.70 13.24
CA THR A 328 8.43 1.99 11.89
C THR A 328 6.92 1.80 11.75
N ILE A 329 6.25 2.60 10.91
CA ILE A 329 4.80 2.50 10.67
C ILE A 329 4.54 2.37 9.18
N GLN A 330 3.87 1.29 8.78
CA GLN A 330 3.33 1.14 7.43
C GLN A 330 1.84 1.46 7.44
N MET A 331 1.46 2.54 6.76
CA MET A 331 0.08 2.98 6.63
C MET A 331 -0.69 2.04 5.70
N CYS A 332 -1.81 1.49 6.15
CA CYS A 332 -2.71 0.64 5.35
C CYS A 332 -3.98 1.39 4.92
N ALA A 333 -4.38 2.43 5.66
CA ALA A 333 -5.49 3.30 5.27
C ALA A 333 -5.23 3.98 3.92
N PHE A 334 -3.97 4.26 3.62
CA PHE A 334 -3.54 4.73 2.31
C PHE A 334 -2.54 3.75 1.71
N SER A 335 -2.67 3.53 0.42
CA SER A 335 -1.83 2.59 -0.31
C SER A 335 -1.48 3.09 -1.70
N ALA A 336 -0.55 2.41 -2.35
CA ALA A 336 -0.17 2.76 -3.71
C ALA A 336 0.02 1.53 -4.60
N ASP A 337 -0.29 1.72 -5.89
CA ASP A 337 0.01 0.74 -6.93
C ASP A 337 1.41 1.03 -7.49
N LYS A 338 2.27 0.04 -7.41
CA LYS A 338 3.61 0.10 -7.98
C LYS A 338 3.74 -0.88 -9.14
N ILE A 339 4.29 -0.41 -10.25
CA ILE A 339 4.67 -1.32 -11.34
C ILE A 339 5.84 -2.17 -10.88
N THR A 340 5.75 -3.47 -11.14
CA THR A 340 6.84 -4.40 -10.82
C THR A 340 8.15 -3.93 -11.47
N THR A 341 9.21 -3.79 -10.71
CA THR A 341 10.49 -3.20 -11.10
C THR A 341 11.06 -3.80 -12.39
N GLN A 342 10.87 -5.09 -12.64
CA GLN A 342 11.35 -5.78 -13.83
C GLN A 342 10.51 -5.58 -15.11
N ARG A 343 9.41 -4.82 -15.06
CA ARG A 343 8.51 -4.57 -16.21
C ARG A 343 8.65 -3.16 -16.80
N VAL A 344 9.40 -2.28 -16.15
CA VAL A 344 9.64 -0.90 -16.62
C VAL A 344 11.09 -0.79 -17.04
N LYS A 345 11.37 -0.26 -18.23
CA LYS A 345 12.72 0.07 -18.70
C LYS A 345 13.33 1.17 -17.83
N GLY A 346 14.64 1.16 -17.68
CA GLY A 346 15.40 2.15 -16.91
C GLY A 346 15.56 1.77 -15.43
N GLY A 347 16.38 2.54 -14.72
CA GLY A 347 16.68 2.38 -13.31
C GLY A 347 17.36 1.05 -12.97
N ASN A 348 17.09 0.54 -11.78
CA ASN A 348 17.70 -0.70 -11.27
C ASN A 348 17.39 -1.96 -12.11
N THR A 349 16.37 -1.93 -12.98
CA THR A 349 16.02 -3.08 -13.84
C THR A 349 17.15 -3.38 -14.81
N ASP A 350 17.68 -2.37 -15.45
CA ASP A 350 18.72 -2.52 -16.49
C ASP A 350 20.11 -2.69 -15.86
N MET A 351 20.32 -2.18 -14.65
CA MET A 351 21.63 -2.17 -13.98
C MET A 351 21.93 -3.44 -13.18
N PHE A 352 20.93 -4.10 -12.60
CA PHE A 352 21.15 -5.18 -11.65
C PHE A 352 20.46 -6.50 -12.00
N TYR A 353 19.17 -6.47 -12.26
CA TYR A 353 18.37 -7.69 -12.29
C TYR A 353 18.55 -8.54 -13.53
N SER A 354 18.98 -7.93 -14.63
CA SER A 354 19.26 -8.64 -15.89
C SER A 354 20.57 -9.43 -15.86
N VAL A 355 21.50 -9.09 -14.96
CA VAL A 355 22.87 -9.62 -14.95
C VAL A 355 23.13 -10.58 -13.78
N GLU A 356 22.57 -10.32 -12.58
CA GLU A 356 23.03 -10.97 -11.34
C GLU A 356 22.02 -11.88 -10.64
N GLY A 357 20.76 -11.88 -11.06
CA GLY A 357 19.71 -12.65 -10.37
C GLY A 357 19.33 -12.13 -8.97
N THR A 358 18.68 -12.97 -8.15
CA THR A 358 18.18 -12.60 -6.84
C THR A 358 18.99 -13.11 -5.65
N ASP A 359 19.97 -13.97 -5.89
CA ASP A 359 20.73 -14.62 -4.81
C ASP A 359 21.66 -13.65 -4.08
N ASN A 360 22.43 -12.86 -4.82
CA ASN A 360 23.34 -11.85 -4.24
C ASN A 360 22.59 -10.81 -3.40
N LYS A 361 21.42 -10.39 -3.89
CA LYS A 361 20.53 -9.51 -3.14
C LYS A 361 20.09 -10.12 -1.81
N SER A 362 19.74 -11.40 -1.82
CA SER A 362 19.30 -12.10 -0.61
C SER A 362 20.45 -12.37 0.33
N GLN A 363 21.64 -12.70 -0.20
CA GLN A 363 22.83 -12.96 0.58
C GLN A 363 23.30 -11.73 1.33
N MET A 364 23.38 -10.55 0.68
CA MET A 364 23.78 -9.31 1.33
C MET A 364 22.96 -9.03 2.60
N LEU A 365 21.64 -9.21 2.56
CA LEU A 365 20.80 -8.94 3.74
C LEU A 365 21.09 -9.94 4.87
N VAL A 366 21.37 -11.20 4.53
CA VAL A 366 21.75 -12.22 5.53
C VAL A 366 23.13 -11.90 6.12
N ASP A 367 24.07 -11.42 5.32
CA ASP A 367 25.41 -11.05 5.79
C ASP A 367 25.38 -9.86 6.74
N VAL A 368 24.51 -8.86 6.48
CA VAL A 368 24.34 -7.66 7.32
C VAL A 368 23.54 -7.95 8.59
N TYR A 369 22.52 -8.80 8.49
CA TYR A 369 21.59 -9.10 9.59
C TYR A 369 21.32 -10.59 9.74
N PRO A 370 22.37 -11.42 10.04
CA PRO A 370 22.22 -12.87 10.16
C PRO A 370 21.26 -13.30 11.27
N GLN A 371 21.07 -12.46 12.30
CA GLN A 371 20.16 -12.71 13.41
C GLN A 371 18.67 -12.55 13.06
N PHE A 372 18.34 -11.84 11.97
CA PHE A 372 16.95 -11.54 11.58
C PHE A 372 16.60 -12.07 10.19
N ALA A 373 17.60 -12.22 9.32
CA ALA A 373 17.42 -12.52 7.91
C ALA A 373 17.89 -13.93 7.56
N GLN A 374 17.17 -14.60 6.67
CA GLN A 374 17.56 -15.90 6.11
C GLN A 374 17.15 -16.01 4.65
N LYS A 375 17.86 -16.86 3.90
CA LYS A 375 17.45 -17.21 2.53
C LYS A 375 16.33 -18.24 2.56
N VAL A 376 15.31 -18.04 1.74
CA VAL A 376 14.19 -18.98 1.55
C VAL A 376 13.94 -19.19 0.06
N PHE A 377 13.56 -20.40 -0.31
CA PHE A 377 13.14 -20.70 -1.68
C PHE A 377 11.64 -20.58 -1.81
N LYS A 378 11.16 -19.56 -2.54
CA LYS A 378 9.73 -19.32 -2.82
C LYS A 378 9.55 -18.85 -4.26
N PHE A 379 8.44 -19.19 -4.88
CA PHE A 379 8.11 -18.76 -6.25
C PHE A 379 9.21 -19.07 -7.28
N ASN A 380 9.80 -20.26 -7.19
CA ASN A 380 10.89 -20.75 -8.06
C ASN A 380 12.18 -19.91 -8.05
N ARG A 381 12.45 -19.18 -6.97
CA ARG A 381 13.69 -18.40 -6.82
C ARG A 381 14.07 -18.24 -5.35
N ILE A 382 15.33 -17.87 -5.13
CA ILE A 382 15.82 -17.52 -3.79
C ILE A 382 15.32 -16.12 -3.42
N HIS A 383 14.77 -16.01 -2.22
CA HIS A 383 14.36 -14.75 -1.59
C HIS A 383 15.01 -14.63 -0.22
N HIS A 384 15.17 -13.42 0.27
CA HIS A 384 15.39 -13.20 1.68
C HIS A 384 14.05 -13.24 2.42
N TYR A 385 14.08 -13.72 3.64
CA TYR A 385 13.01 -13.61 4.62
C TYR A 385 13.58 -12.91 5.85
N VAL A 386 12.84 -11.96 6.40
CA VAL A 386 13.19 -11.27 7.64
C VAL A 386 12.11 -11.55 8.65
N ASP A 387 12.52 -11.95 9.85
CA ASP A 387 11.61 -12.12 10.98
C ASP A 387 11.44 -10.79 11.72
N TYR A 388 10.33 -10.11 11.45
CA TYR A 388 9.98 -8.86 12.14
C TYR A 388 9.25 -9.09 13.45
N SER A 389 8.86 -10.31 13.80
CA SER A 389 8.11 -10.60 15.03
C SER A 389 8.91 -10.36 16.31
N VAL A 390 10.22 -10.28 16.19
CA VAL A 390 11.13 -9.98 17.30
C VAL A 390 11.09 -8.50 17.72
N PHE A 391 10.55 -7.62 16.88
CA PHE A 391 10.45 -6.19 17.15
C PHE A 391 9.07 -5.84 17.71
N ASN A 392 8.99 -5.63 19.01
CA ASN A 392 7.73 -5.43 19.75
C ASN A 392 7.62 -4.05 20.40
N MET A 393 8.38 -3.05 19.91
CA MET A 393 8.33 -1.69 20.42
C MET A 393 6.93 -1.12 20.29
N GLN A 394 6.49 -0.35 21.28
CA GLN A 394 5.22 0.35 21.31
C GLN A 394 5.41 1.80 20.85
N LEU A 395 4.34 2.40 20.32
CA LEU A 395 4.35 3.81 19.96
C LEU A 395 4.36 4.68 21.23
N GLU A 396 5.18 5.72 21.23
CA GLU A 396 5.29 6.68 22.31
C GLU A 396 4.93 8.06 21.78
N TYR A 397 3.85 8.65 22.30
CA TYR A 397 3.48 10.02 21.95
C TYR A 397 4.59 11.00 22.31
N ARG A 398 4.68 12.08 21.54
CA ARG A 398 5.51 13.22 21.92
C ARG A 398 4.94 13.87 23.18
N ASP A 399 5.79 14.45 23.99
CA ASP A 399 5.41 15.05 25.27
C ASP A 399 4.48 16.29 25.11
N ASP A 400 4.54 16.94 23.94
CA ASP A 400 3.69 18.09 23.57
C ASP A 400 2.39 17.68 22.84
N PHE A 401 2.16 16.37 22.62
CA PHE A 401 0.98 15.88 21.94
C PHE A 401 -0.15 15.59 22.95
N THR A 402 -1.36 16.10 22.67
CA THR A 402 -2.54 15.83 23.48
C THR A 402 -3.62 15.14 22.67
N THR A 403 -4.28 14.18 23.29
CA THR A 403 -5.44 13.46 22.73
C THR A 403 -6.78 14.07 23.13
N ASP A 404 -6.78 15.13 23.95
CA ASP A 404 -7.99 15.66 24.60
C ASP A 404 -9.11 16.10 23.63
N ASN A 405 -8.75 16.36 22.37
CA ASN A 405 -9.69 16.79 21.32
C ASN A 405 -9.72 15.88 20.10
N LEU A 406 -9.14 14.67 20.18
CA LEU A 406 -9.00 13.76 19.05
C LEU A 406 -10.09 12.67 19.00
N ASP A 407 -11.30 12.99 19.34
CA ASP A 407 -12.43 12.05 19.34
C ASP A 407 -13.28 12.09 18.06
N LYS A 408 -12.91 12.95 17.10
CA LYS A 408 -13.64 13.15 15.84
C LYS A 408 -12.85 12.59 14.66
N ILE A 409 -13.59 11.98 13.74
CA ILE A 409 -13.02 11.58 12.45
C ILE A 409 -12.79 12.84 11.61
N ASN A 410 -11.55 12.98 11.14
CA ASN A 410 -11.14 14.04 10.25
C ASN A 410 -11.06 13.51 8.80
N ASP A 411 -11.78 14.11 7.89
CA ASP A 411 -11.74 13.73 6.46
C ASP A 411 -10.68 14.50 5.65
N TYR A 412 -10.03 15.48 6.27
CA TYR A 412 -9.03 16.33 5.62
C TYR A 412 -9.54 17.03 4.35
N GLY A 413 -10.84 17.27 4.25
CA GLY A 413 -11.48 17.86 3.06
C GLY A 413 -11.58 16.91 1.87
N MET A 414 -11.42 15.59 2.07
CA MET A 414 -11.63 14.60 1.01
C MET A 414 -13.10 14.52 0.62
N ARG A 415 -13.33 14.37 -0.69
CA ARG A 415 -14.65 14.05 -1.24
C ARG A 415 -14.56 12.75 -2.03
N LEU A 416 -15.56 11.88 -1.84
CA LEU A 416 -15.73 10.69 -2.66
C LEU A 416 -16.71 11.01 -3.78
N VAL A 417 -16.26 10.87 -5.05
CA VAL A 417 -17.05 11.17 -6.21
C VAL A 417 -17.13 9.98 -7.17
N ASN A 418 -18.27 9.83 -7.81
CA ASN A 418 -18.47 8.88 -8.89
C ASN A 418 -18.05 9.52 -10.21
N ILE A 419 -16.95 9.04 -10.79
CA ILE A 419 -16.45 9.55 -12.08
C ILE A 419 -17.02 8.68 -13.20
N PRO A 420 -17.64 9.29 -14.25
CA PRO A 420 -18.10 8.56 -15.41
C PRO A 420 -16.99 7.70 -16.04
N LYS A 421 -17.36 6.48 -16.43
CA LYS A 421 -16.40 5.50 -16.97
C LYS A 421 -15.67 5.99 -18.20
N GLU A 422 -16.36 6.74 -19.01
CA GLU A 422 -15.85 7.36 -20.23
C GLU A 422 -14.70 8.32 -19.90
N TRP A 423 -14.86 9.10 -18.85
CA TRP A 423 -13.84 10.04 -18.38
C TRP A 423 -12.60 9.32 -17.86
N ASP A 424 -12.78 8.19 -17.13
CA ASP A 424 -11.63 7.41 -16.64
C ASP A 424 -10.76 6.86 -17.78
N ARG A 425 -11.36 6.56 -18.93
CA ARG A 425 -10.65 6.07 -20.11
C ARG A 425 -10.02 7.17 -20.94
N THR A 426 -10.76 8.24 -21.18
CA THR A 426 -10.42 9.28 -22.15
C THR A 426 -9.61 10.39 -21.51
N TYR A 427 -9.90 10.72 -20.25
CA TYR A 427 -9.36 11.90 -19.58
C TYR A 427 -8.62 11.56 -18.27
N LYS A 428 -8.28 10.30 -18.04
CA LYS A 428 -7.57 9.87 -16.82
C LYS A 428 -6.29 10.66 -16.56
N ASP A 429 -5.69 11.15 -17.61
CA ASP A 429 -4.44 11.88 -17.60
C ASP A 429 -4.62 13.41 -17.75
N SER A 430 -5.87 13.86 -17.90
CA SER A 430 -6.22 15.27 -18.04
C SER A 430 -6.76 15.82 -16.73
N ARG A 431 -5.87 16.37 -15.94
CA ARG A 431 -6.21 17.01 -14.67
C ARG A 431 -7.19 18.17 -14.87
N GLU A 432 -6.86 19.07 -15.78
CA GLU A 432 -7.67 20.27 -16.06
C GLU A 432 -9.12 19.90 -16.44
N TYR A 433 -9.27 18.86 -17.26
CA TYR A 433 -10.60 18.38 -17.62
C TYR A 433 -11.36 17.86 -16.43
N ILE A 434 -10.73 17.02 -15.59
CA ILE A 434 -11.39 16.45 -14.40
C ILE A 434 -11.80 17.58 -13.45
N GLU A 435 -10.91 18.53 -13.18
CA GLU A 435 -11.19 19.66 -12.29
C GLU A 435 -12.32 20.55 -12.81
N SER A 436 -12.36 20.81 -14.12
CA SER A 436 -13.41 21.64 -14.73
C SER A 436 -14.79 20.98 -14.79
N HIS A 437 -14.85 19.65 -14.62
CA HIS A 437 -16.11 18.87 -14.67
C HIS A 437 -16.45 18.19 -13.35
N LEU A 438 -15.83 18.61 -12.26
CA LEU A 438 -16.14 18.02 -10.94
C LEU A 438 -17.59 18.21 -10.52
N ASP A 439 -18.19 19.33 -10.91
CA ASP A 439 -19.60 19.63 -10.60
C ASP A 439 -20.59 18.71 -11.36
N GLU A 440 -20.13 18.05 -12.42
CA GLU A 440 -20.90 17.02 -13.13
C GLU A 440 -20.78 15.63 -12.50
N CYS A 441 -19.88 15.45 -11.54
CA CYS A 441 -19.72 14.22 -10.83
C CYS A 441 -20.72 14.12 -9.66
N GLU A 442 -21.37 12.99 -9.52
CA GLU A 442 -22.19 12.68 -8.37
C GLU A 442 -21.29 12.54 -7.13
N GLU A 443 -21.51 13.41 -6.14
CA GLU A 443 -20.82 13.30 -4.85
C GLU A 443 -21.41 12.16 -4.04
N VAL A 444 -20.55 11.31 -3.50
CA VAL A 444 -20.94 10.16 -2.69
C VAL A 444 -20.48 10.42 -1.26
N ASP A 445 -21.40 10.33 -0.32
CA ASP A 445 -21.10 10.47 1.10
C ASP A 445 -20.11 9.37 1.53
N MET A 446 -18.90 9.76 1.95
CA MET A 446 -17.88 8.84 2.42
C MET A 446 -18.30 8.08 3.69
N PHE A 447 -19.28 8.58 4.44
CA PHE A 447 -19.73 8.00 5.68
C PHE A 447 -21.01 7.16 5.54
N ASN A 448 -21.74 7.30 4.43
CA ASN A 448 -23.02 6.63 4.16
C ASN A 448 -23.04 5.94 2.81
N ILE A 449 -21.95 5.29 2.40
CA ILE A 449 -21.96 4.48 1.18
C ILE A 449 -22.90 3.29 1.43
N PRO A 450 -23.99 3.12 0.66
CA PRO A 450 -24.85 1.95 0.79
C PRO A 450 -24.02 0.69 0.53
N LEU A 451 -24.10 -0.26 1.44
CA LEU A 451 -23.43 -1.55 1.39
C LEU A 451 -23.90 -2.40 0.19
#